data_7f67ffcb2cd814ab53be357cc908e04c
#
_entry.id   7f67ffcb2cd814ab53be357cc908e04c
#
_cell.length_a   1.000
_cell.length_b   1.000
_cell.length_c   1.000
_cell.angle_alpha   90.00
_cell.angle_beta   90.00
_cell.angle_gamma   90.00
#
_symmetry.space_group_name_H-M   'P 1'
#
loop_
_entity.id
_entity.type
_entity.pdbx_description
1 polymer ?
#
loop_
_entity_poly.entity_id
_entity_poly.type
_entity_poly.pdbx_seq_one_letter_code
_entity_poly.pdbx_strand_id
1 'polypeptide(L)'
;DGIPAIYTKYIYKAIEWIENGSYIDMVPRYNEGDYIQFNFLDQNEWSAYSDYVGRKGGTQNIGLSREAIISVGTIAHEICHTIGMYHEMSRTDRDNYIRINFEGMDEDTRYQYKTYAEMNQNGVNVGSFDFGSIMMYSSGGVMYKLDNSYIRSQRDSLSNTDMLTLATLQPIGDQFKFFDPYGYNEPYDSDYEYRRTKIIQCPEGAKIDFKFQYNYKPTSSNLGGYTVDDFNVRTIISIINRNTNQEVYSKEIPLGVTTTWTDIYLKGINIPQGGFTTKVTLIGSVKGTSTSDKLNALKRVMYNPSVYLHLDKVEIKGVNKHIPNEFGNDDRIFTFISI
;
A
#
# COMPACT_ATOMS: atom_id res chain seq x y z
N ASP A 1 0.05 -5.28 -23.37
CA ASP A 1 0.98 -5.43 -24.50
C ASP A 1 0.84 -4.28 -25.49
N GLY A 2 1.97 -3.79 -26.01
CA GLY A 2 1.98 -2.76 -27.04
C GLY A 2 2.15 -1.32 -26.54
N ILE A 3 2.51 -1.11 -25.29
CA ILE A 3 2.82 0.25 -24.80
C ILE A 3 4.15 0.72 -25.43
N PRO A 4 4.14 1.82 -26.19
CA PRO A 4 5.38 2.38 -26.71
C PRO A 4 6.33 2.79 -25.59
N ALA A 5 7.61 2.44 -25.72
CA ALA A 5 8.63 2.64 -24.66
C ALA A 5 8.71 4.08 -24.14
N ILE A 6 8.33 5.07 -24.96
CA ILE A 6 8.32 6.50 -24.57
C ILE A 6 7.31 6.79 -23.43
N TYR A 7 6.27 5.94 -23.27
CA TYR A 7 5.21 6.14 -22.28
C TYR A 7 5.44 5.37 -20.98
N THR A 8 6.29 4.34 -20.97
CA THR A 8 6.51 3.48 -19.78
C THR A 8 6.96 4.26 -18.56
N LYS A 9 7.70 5.34 -18.72
CA LYS A 9 8.15 6.23 -17.64
C LYS A 9 6.99 6.84 -16.84
N TYR A 10 5.84 7.10 -17.46
CA TYR A 10 4.66 7.67 -16.78
C TYR A 10 3.97 6.59 -15.92
N ILE A 11 3.92 5.34 -16.42
CA ILE A 11 3.40 4.21 -15.67
C ILE A 11 4.27 3.95 -14.44
N TYR A 12 5.59 3.87 -14.59
CA TYR A 12 6.50 3.70 -13.45
C TYR A 12 6.38 4.84 -12.43
N LYS A 13 6.17 6.07 -12.90
CA LYS A 13 5.96 7.20 -11.99
C LYS A 13 4.65 7.11 -11.22
N ALA A 14 3.58 6.62 -11.85
CA ALA A 14 2.31 6.37 -11.16
C ALA A 14 2.43 5.23 -10.14
N ILE A 15 3.14 4.16 -10.49
CA ILE A 15 3.46 3.07 -9.58
C ILE A 15 4.23 3.61 -8.36
N GLU A 16 5.25 4.43 -8.57
CA GLU A 16 6.01 5.07 -7.50
C GLU A 16 5.11 5.89 -6.55
N TRP A 17 4.08 6.57 -7.06
CA TRP A 17 3.12 7.27 -6.21
C TRP A 17 2.33 6.31 -5.32
N ILE A 18 1.86 5.20 -5.88
CA ILE A 18 1.13 4.16 -5.12
C ILE A 18 2.03 3.53 -4.07
N GLU A 19 3.23 3.13 -4.44
CA GLU A 19 4.19 2.49 -3.55
C GLU A 19 4.67 3.41 -2.43
N ASN A 20 4.90 4.68 -2.73
CA ASN A 20 5.30 5.68 -1.72
C ASN A 20 4.15 6.05 -0.78
N GLY A 21 2.91 5.94 -1.24
CA GLY A 21 1.70 6.28 -0.47
C GLY A 21 1.05 5.09 0.25
N SER A 22 1.55 3.88 0.06
CA SER A 22 0.92 2.67 0.58
C SER A 22 1.95 1.59 0.93
N TYR A 23 1.47 0.42 1.37
CA TYR A 23 2.30 -0.79 1.57
C TYR A 23 2.26 -1.74 0.37
N ILE A 24 1.77 -1.26 -0.77
CA ILE A 24 1.66 -2.04 -1.99
C ILE A 24 3.00 -2.01 -2.71
N ASP A 25 3.52 -3.18 -3.05
CA ASP A 25 4.65 -3.33 -3.96
C ASP A 25 4.11 -3.83 -5.30
N MET A 26 4.33 -3.07 -6.36
CA MET A 26 3.94 -3.44 -7.72
C MET A 26 5.18 -3.99 -8.45
N VAL A 27 5.20 -5.27 -8.70
CA VAL A 27 6.36 -5.95 -9.27
C VAL A 27 6.07 -6.43 -10.69
N PRO A 28 7.06 -6.46 -11.60
CA PRO A 28 6.89 -7.02 -12.93
C PRO A 28 6.40 -8.46 -12.87
N ARG A 29 5.41 -8.79 -13.70
CA ARG A 29 4.89 -10.15 -13.83
C ARG A 29 5.96 -11.09 -14.38
N TYR A 30 6.06 -12.29 -13.82
CA TYR A 30 6.87 -13.39 -14.34
C TYR A 30 5.99 -14.49 -14.94
N ASN A 31 5.14 -15.14 -14.12
CA ASN A 31 4.24 -16.22 -14.53
C ASN A 31 2.95 -16.27 -13.69
N GLU A 32 2.66 -15.21 -12.95
CA GLU A 32 1.49 -15.14 -12.10
C GLU A 32 0.21 -15.16 -12.94
N GLY A 33 -0.81 -15.87 -12.42
CA GLY A 33 -2.12 -16.00 -13.05
C GLY A 33 -2.95 -14.73 -12.93
N ASP A 34 -2.82 -14.02 -11.79
CA ASP A 34 -3.54 -12.79 -11.49
C ASP A 34 -2.57 -11.60 -11.61
N TYR A 35 -2.89 -10.66 -12.49
CA TYR A 35 -2.02 -9.51 -12.75
C TYR A 35 -2.77 -8.34 -13.39
N ILE A 36 -2.19 -7.16 -13.27
CA ILE A 36 -2.64 -5.97 -13.98
C ILE A 36 -1.90 -5.87 -15.31
N GLN A 37 -2.65 -5.67 -16.37
CA GLN A 37 -2.12 -5.42 -17.70
C GLN A 37 -2.45 -4.01 -18.15
N PHE A 38 -1.42 -3.22 -18.48
CA PHE A 38 -1.58 -1.93 -19.10
C PHE A 38 -1.70 -2.10 -20.61
N ASN A 39 -2.72 -1.47 -21.20
CA ASN A 39 -3.02 -1.51 -22.63
C ASN A 39 -3.00 -0.10 -23.22
N PHE A 40 -2.26 0.08 -24.30
CA PHE A 40 -2.29 1.33 -25.05
C PHE A 40 -3.47 1.32 -26.01
N LEU A 41 -4.31 2.36 -25.89
CA LEU A 41 -5.43 2.60 -26.79
C LEU A 41 -4.95 3.64 -27.82
N ASP A 42 -4.70 3.19 -29.04
CA ASP A 42 -4.23 4.08 -30.13
C ASP A 42 -5.41 4.88 -30.70
N GLN A 43 -5.92 5.79 -29.90
CA GLN A 43 -6.99 6.72 -30.23
C GLN A 43 -6.65 8.11 -29.72
N ASN A 44 -7.20 9.13 -30.37
CA ASN A 44 -6.97 10.54 -30.03
C ASN A 44 -7.96 11.08 -28.99
N GLU A 45 -9.06 10.36 -28.74
CA GLU A 45 -10.03 10.76 -27.72
C GLU A 45 -9.49 10.38 -26.33
N TRP A 46 -9.71 11.26 -25.36
CA TRP A 46 -9.37 10.96 -23.98
C TRP A 46 -10.12 9.72 -23.49
N SER A 47 -9.39 8.71 -23.09
CA SER A 47 -9.95 7.50 -22.50
C SER A 47 -8.95 6.88 -21.53
N ALA A 48 -9.43 6.63 -20.32
CA ALA A 48 -8.73 5.84 -19.31
C ALA A 48 -9.76 5.01 -18.57
N TYR A 49 -9.46 3.76 -18.32
CA TYR A 49 -10.34 2.88 -17.53
C TYR A 49 -9.59 1.74 -16.87
N SER A 50 -10.11 1.30 -15.73
CA SER A 50 -9.85 -0.01 -15.15
C SER A 50 -11.09 -0.89 -15.40
N ASP A 51 -10.91 -2.12 -15.86
CA ASP A 51 -12.04 -3.01 -16.19
C ASP A 51 -12.76 -3.56 -14.95
N TYR A 52 -12.20 -3.37 -13.75
CA TYR A 52 -12.79 -3.82 -12.50
C TYR A 52 -12.28 -3.02 -11.29
N VAL A 53 -13.12 -2.88 -10.27
CA VAL A 53 -12.74 -2.30 -8.98
C VAL A 53 -12.41 -3.42 -8.00
N GLY A 54 -11.17 -3.44 -7.51
CA GLY A 54 -10.64 -4.52 -6.69
C GLY A 54 -10.12 -5.70 -7.49
N ARG A 55 -9.66 -6.74 -6.80
CA ARG A 55 -9.09 -7.93 -7.43
C ARG A 55 -10.17 -8.77 -8.11
N LYS A 56 -10.07 -8.90 -9.43
CA LYS A 56 -10.97 -9.71 -10.25
C LYS A 56 -10.52 -11.17 -10.33
N GLY A 57 -9.21 -11.42 -10.29
CA GLY A 57 -8.60 -12.68 -10.69
C GLY A 57 -8.31 -12.74 -12.20
N GLY A 58 -7.26 -13.46 -12.59
CA GLY A 58 -6.78 -13.48 -13.95
C GLY A 58 -6.20 -12.15 -14.40
N THR A 59 -6.30 -11.86 -15.69
CA THR A 59 -5.86 -10.58 -16.24
C THR A 59 -6.86 -9.48 -15.92
N GLN A 60 -6.39 -8.40 -15.33
CA GLN A 60 -7.15 -7.18 -15.08
C GLN A 60 -6.55 -6.02 -15.88
N ASN A 61 -7.35 -5.41 -16.73
CA ASN A 61 -6.87 -4.45 -17.70
C ASN A 61 -7.01 -3.00 -17.22
N ILE A 62 -5.97 -2.21 -17.46
CA ILE A 62 -6.01 -0.74 -17.48
C ILE A 62 -5.79 -0.31 -18.92
N GLY A 63 -6.79 0.33 -19.52
CA GLY A 63 -6.69 0.93 -20.85
C GLY A 63 -6.38 2.42 -20.77
N LEU A 64 -5.41 2.89 -21.58
CA LEU A 64 -4.95 4.28 -21.56
C LEU A 64 -4.80 4.79 -22.99
N SER A 65 -5.53 5.84 -23.35
CA SER A 65 -5.37 6.54 -24.63
C SER A 65 -4.06 7.32 -24.66
N ARG A 66 -3.71 7.81 -25.85
CA ARG A 66 -2.49 8.61 -26.09
C ARG A 66 -2.38 9.83 -25.17
N GLU A 67 -3.49 10.50 -24.86
CA GLU A 67 -3.50 11.65 -23.97
C GLU A 67 -3.54 11.24 -22.49
N ALA A 68 -4.24 10.17 -22.17
CA ALA A 68 -4.36 9.70 -20.80
C ALA A 68 -3.03 9.11 -20.26
N ILE A 69 -2.27 8.41 -21.11
CA ILE A 69 -1.04 7.72 -20.71
C ILE A 69 0.10 8.67 -20.31
N ILE A 70 0.04 9.94 -20.67
CA ILE A 70 1.03 10.94 -20.22
C ILE A 70 0.65 11.63 -18.91
N SER A 71 -0.54 11.35 -18.37
CA SER A 71 -1.01 11.84 -17.09
C SER A 71 -0.73 10.84 -15.97
N VAL A 72 0.32 11.08 -15.20
CA VAL A 72 0.70 10.22 -14.05
C VAL A 72 -0.47 10.02 -13.09
N GLY A 73 -1.20 11.09 -12.77
CA GLY A 73 -2.31 11.01 -11.83
C GLY A 73 -3.53 10.26 -12.39
N THR A 74 -3.75 10.28 -13.72
CA THR A 74 -4.79 9.46 -14.34
C THR A 74 -4.41 7.97 -14.27
N ILE A 75 -3.16 7.63 -14.54
CA ILE A 75 -2.68 6.25 -14.40
C ILE A 75 -2.81 5.80 -12.94
N ALA A 76 -2.41 6.63 -11.97
CA ALA A 76 -2.55 6.34 -10.56
C ALA A 76 -4.03 6.15 -10.14
N HIS A 77 -4.95 6.95 -10.69
CA HIS A 77 -6.40 6.80 -10.49
C HIS A 77 -6.88 5.42 -10.95
N GLU A 78 -6.49 4.98 -12.14
CA GLU A 78 -6.88 3.64 -12.65
C GLU A 78 -6.24 2.51 -11.84
N ILE A 79 -5.00 2.68 -11.38
CA ILE A 79 -4.38 1.72 -10.46
C ILE A 79 -5.18 1.66 -9.14
N CYS A 80 -5.62 2.79 -8.58
CA CYS A 80 -6.44 2.82 -7.38
C CYS A 80 -7.74 2.01 -7.55
N HIS A 81 -8.38 2.05 -8.73
CA HIS A 81 -9.53 1.19 -9.01
C HIS A 81 -9.15 -0.29 -8.95
N THR A 82 -8.04 -0.71 -9.57
CA THR A 82 -7.62 -2.13 -9.54
C THR A 82 -7.32 -2.63 -8.13
N ILE A 83 -6.92 -1.72 -7.22
CA ILE A 83 -6.65 -2.03 -5.82
C ILE A 83 -7.95 -2.11 -5.00
N GLY A 84 -9.04 -1.48 -5.46
CA GLY A 84 -10.36 -1.55 -4.82
C GLY A 84 -10.97 -0.21 -4.40
N MET A 85 -10.41 0.92 -4.84
CA MET A 85 -11.00 2.22 -4.57
C MET A 85 -12.15 2.53 -5.53
N TYR A 86 -13.32 2.86 -4.97
CA TYR A 86 -14.40 3.50 -5.72
C TYR A 86 -14.14 5.00 -5.86
N HIS A 87 -14.89 5.63 -6.76
CA HIS A 87 -14.91 7.08 -6.80
C HIS A 87 -15.38 7.68 -5.47
N GLU A 88 -14.86 8.85 -5.09
CA GLU A 88 -15.21 9.49 -3.82
C GLU A 88 -16.70 9.85 -3.75
N MET A 89 -17.30 10.27 -4.88
CA MET A 89 -18.76 10.51 -4.95
C MET A 89 -19.60 9.23 -4.92
N SER A 90 -19.01 8.05 -4.92
CA SER A 90 -19.72 6.77 -4.75
C SER A 90 -19.83 6.33 -3.28
N ARG A 91 -19.33 7.11 -2.34
CA ARG A 91 -19.46 6.85 -0.89
C ARG A 91 -20.93 6.90 -0.46
N THR A 92 -21.29 6.07 0.51
CA THR A 92 -22.67 6.03 1.04
C THR A 92 -23.07 7.26 1.85
N ASP A 93 -22.10 8.06 2.29
CA ASP A 93 -22.31 9.28 3.06
C ASP A 93 -22.18 10.57 2.22
N ARG A 94 -22.00 10.45 0.90
CA ARG A 94 -21.73 11.56 -0.02
C ARG A 94 -22.78 12.67 0.01
N ASP A 95 -24.05 12.33 0.22
CA ASP A 95 -25.16 13.30 0.20
C ASP A 95 -25.09 14.29 1.39
N ASN A 96 -24.23 14.03 2.37
CA ASN A 96 -23.88 15.00 3.41
C ASN A 96 -22.88 16.07 2.94
N TYR A 97 -22.32 15.96 1.74
CA TYR A 97 -21.26 16.82 1.22
C TYR A 97 -21.54 17.39 -0.15
N ILE A 98 -22.23 16.60 -1.00
CA ILE A 98 -22.51 16.94 -2.40
C ILE A 98 -23.96 16.67 -2.72
N ARG A 99 -24.43 17.32 -3.78
CA ARG A 99 -25.69 17.00 -4.44
C ARG A 99 -25.44 16.72 -5.91
N ILE A 100 -26.22 15.80 -6.46
CA ILE A 100 -26.14 15.38 -7.86
C ILE A 100 -27.48 15.61 -8.50
N ASN A 101 -27.51 16.32 -9.64
CA ASN A 101 -28.69 16.48 -10.43
C ASN A 101 -28.76 15.34 -11.45
N PHE A 102 -29.70 14.45 -11.27
CA PHE A 102 -29.91 13.29 -12.15
C PHE A 102 -30.88 13.58 -13.31
N GLU A 103 -31.42 14.81 -13.38
CA GLU A 103 -32.34 15.17 -14.42
C GLU A 103 -31.67 15.18 -15.79
N GLY A 104 -32.28 14.49 -16.75
CA GLY A 104 -31.75 14.38 -18.12
C GLY A 104 -30.58 13.42 -18.31
N MET A 105 -30.10 12.76 -17.26
CA MET A 105 -29.08 11.73 -17.39
C MET A 105 -29.68 10.44 -17.98
N ASP A 106 -29.00 9.86 -18.96
CA ASP A 106 -29.23 8.46 -19.35
C ASP A 106 -28.82 7.48 -18.22
N GLU A 107 -29.18 6.22 -18.38
CA GLU A 107 -28.96 5.22 -17.32
C GLU A 107 -27.48 4.91 -17.10
N ASP A 108 -26.67 4.89 -18.13
CA ASP A 108 -25.24 4.63 -18.04
C ASP A 108 -24.50 5.77 -17.32
N THR A 109 -24.83 7.02 -17.66
CA THR A 109 -24.32 8.19 -16.95
C THR A 109 -24.76 8.20 -15.50
N ARG A 110 -26.04 7.91 -15.24
CA ARG A 110 -26.59 7.84 -13.88
C ARG A 110 -25.88 6.77 -13.05
N TYR A 111 -25.55 5.62 -13.66
CA TYR A 111 -24.84 4.55 -12.98
C TYR A 111 -23.47 4.99 -12.44
N GLN A 112 -22.75 5.87 -13.16
CA GLN A 112 -21.45 6.41 -12.72
C GLN A 112 -21.53 7.21 -11.42
N TYR A 113 -22.71 7.72 -11.09
CA TYR A 113 -22.94 8.52 -9.89
C TYR A 113 -23.65 7.74 -8.77
N LYS A 114 -23.87 6.45 -8.92
CA LYS A 114 -24.40 5.60 -7.83
C LYS A 114 -23.39 5.46 -6.71
N THR A 115 -23.89 5.35 -5.48
CA THR A 115 -23.07 4.88 -4.37
C THR A 115 -22.73 3.40 -4.56
N TYR A 116 -21.64 2.92 -3.93
CA TYR A 116 -21.31 1.50 -4.03
C TYR A 116 -22.43 0.61 -3.46
N ALA A 117 -23.21 1.10 -2.48
CA ALA A 117 -24.38 0.40 -1.95
C ALA A 117 -25.53 0.32 -2.98
N GLU A 118 -25.81 1.41 -3.71
CA GLU A 118 -26.81 1.42 -4.80
C GLU A 118 -26.38 0.54 -5.99
N MET A 119 -25.08 0.34 -6.17
CA MET A 119 -24.54 -0.62 -7.14
C MET A 119 -24.55 -2.08 -6.63
N ASN A 120 -25.10 -2.31 -5.42
CA ASN A 120 -25.08 -3.61 -4.73
C ASN A 120 -23.66 -4.18 -4.55
N GLN A 121 -22.71 -3.29 -4.29
CA GLN A 121 -21.31 -3.63 -4.06
C GLN A 121 -20.96 -3.48 -2.57
N ASN A 122 -20.09 -4.36 -2.08
CA ASN A 122 -19.50 -4.21 -0.76
C ASN A 122 -18.50 -3.07 -0.76
N GLY A 123 -18.49 -2.29 0.32
CA GLY A 123 -17.56 -1.19 0.46
C GLY A 123 -17.60 -0.58 1.86
N VAL A 124 -16.60 0.22 2.16
CA VAL A 124 -16.50 0.99 3.41
C VAL A 124 -16.08 2.42 3.09
N ASN A 125 -16.61 3.38 3.84
CA ASN A 125 -16.11 4.75 3.77
C ASN A 125 -14.90 4.88 4.69
N VAL A 126 -13.75 5.23 4.13
CA VAL A 126 -12.51 5.45 4.88
C VAL A 126 -12.30 6.95 5.08
N GLY A 127 -12.09 7.37 6.33
CA GLY A 127 -11.94 8.79 6.66
C GLY A 127 -13.17 9.65 6.36
N SER A 128 -12.99 10.96 6.39
CA SER A 128 -14.01 11.94 5.97
C SER A 128 -14.06 12.03 4.45
N PHE A 129 -15.18 12.55 3.92
CA PHE A 129 -15.31 12.85 2.49
C PHE A 129 -14.22 13.83 2.05
N ASP A 130 -13.52 13.49 0.98
CA ASP A 130 -12.34 14.22 0.53
C ASP A 130 -12.50 14.81 -0.87
N PHE A 131 -12.73 16.11 -0.93
CA PHE A 131 -12.78 16.83 -2.20
C PHE A 131 -11.44 16.88 -2.95
N GLY A 132 -10.33 16.62 -2.26
CA GLY A 132 -8.98 16.55 -2.81
C GLY A 132 -8.56 15.15 -3.24
N SER A 133 -9.42 14.13 -3.08
CA SER A 133 -9.12 12.77 -3.49
C SER A 133 -8.82 12.69 -4.99
N ILE A 134 -7.83 11.86 -5.36
CA ILE A 134 -7.57 11.50 -6.75
C ILE A 134 -8.76 10.79 -7.39
N MET A 135 -9.64 10.18 -6.56
CA MET A 135 -10.84 9.47 -6.99
C MET A 135 -12.06 10.37 -7.11
N MET A 136 -11.92 11.69 -6.88
CA MET A 136 -13.02 12.64 -7.01
C MET A 136 -13.20 13.08 -8.47
N TYR A 137 -14.46 13.20 -8.91
CA TYR A 137 -14.83 13.81 -10.19
C TYR A 137 -15.00 15.32 -10.04
N SER A 138 -14.79 16.04 -11.13
CA SER A 138 -15.21 17.44 -11.25
C SER A 138 -16.74 17.54 -11.36
N SER A 139 -17.28 18.73 -11.13
CA SER A 139 -18.74 18.99 -11.18
C SER A 139 -19.41 18.53 -12.46
N GLY A 140 -18.74 18.67 -13.62
CA GLY A 140 -19.30 18.28 -14.91
C GLY A 140 -20.68 18.91 -15.26
N GLY A 141 -21.09 19.95 -14.52
CA GLY A 141 -22.40 20.57 -14.67
C GLY A 141 -23.53 19.84 -13.94
N VAL A 142 -23.27 18.70 -13.32
CA VAL A 142 -24.31 17.85 -12.68
C VAL A 142 -24.11 17.63 -11.19
N MET A 143 -22.90 17.82 -10.68
CA MET A 143 -22.53 17.59 -9.29
C MET A 143 -21.97 18.87 -8.66
N TYR A 144 -22.39 19.19 -7.44
CA TYR A 144 -22.02 20.42 -6.74
C TYR A 144 -21.84 20.14 -5.25
N LYS A 145 -21.03 20.94 -4.56
CA LYS A 145 -21.05 20.98 -3.10
C LYS A 145 -22.40 21.47 -2.59
N LEU A 146 -22.70 21.23 -1.31
CA LEU A 146 -23.99 21.66 -0.72
C LEU A 146 -24.20 23.17 -0.76
N ASP A 147 -23.13 23.97 -0.78
CA ASP A 147 -23.16 25.42 -0.93
C ASP A 147 -23.30 25.90 -2.39
N ASN A 148 -23.51 24.99 -3.31
CA ASN A 148 -23.57 25.19 -4.76
C ASN A 148 -22.25 25.54 -5.44
N SER A 149 -21.13 25.50 -4.74
CA SER A 149 -19.83 25.71 -5.37
C SER A 149 -19.41 24.51 -6.22
N TYR A 150 -18.57 24.79 -7.21
CA TYR A 150 -18.03 23.78 -8.11
C TYR A 150 -16.98 22.91 -7.42
N ILE A 151 -16.97 21.64 -7.80
CA ILE A 151 -15.94 20.68 -7.42
C ILE A 151 -14.91 20.64 -8.55
N ARG A 152 -13.66 20.78 -8.20
CA ARG A 152 -12.54 20.59 -9.13
C ARG A 152 -11.86 19.28 -8.80
N SER A 153 -11.83 18.35 -9.75
CA SER A 153 -10.98 17.17 -9.62
C SER A 153 -9.52 17.53 -9.75
N GLN A 154 -8.67 16.74 -9.17
CA GLN A 154 -7.22 16.85 -9.32
C GLN A 154 -6.63 15.50 -9.74
N ARG A 155 -5.49 15.54 -10.41
CA ARG A 155 -4.69 14.38 -10.81
C ARG A 155 -3.20 14.65 -10.56
N ASP A 156 -2.90 15.44 -9.53
CA ASP A 156 -1.54 15.91 -9.23
C ASP A 156 -0.85 15.07 -8.16
N SER A 157 -1.62 14.43 -7.27
CA SER A 157 -1.09 13.60 -6.17
C SER A 157 -2.17 12.73 -5.53
N LEU A 158 -1.76 11.71 -4.79
CA LEU A 158 -2.63 11.03 -3.82
C LEU A 158 -2.87 11.96 -2.62
N SER A 159 -4.11 12.10 -2.20
CA SER A 159 -4.44 12.78 -0.94
C SER A 159 -4.07 11.92 0.27
N ASN A 160 -4.11 12.52 1.46
CA ASN A 160 -3.93 11.77 2.70
C ASN A 160 -5.00 10.68 2.89
N THR A 161 -6.24 10.97 2.49
CA THR A 161 -7.35 10.03 2.56
C THR A 161 -7.22 8.92 1.52
N ASP A 162 -6.71 9.23 0.31
CA ASP A 162 -6.40 8.21 -0.69
C ASP A 162 -5.37 7.21 -0.16
N MET A 163 -4.26 7.71 0.42
CA MET A 163 -3.22 6.86 0.98
C MET A 163 -3.70 6.03 2.16
N LEU A 164 -4.55 6.61 3.02
CA LEU A 164 -5.19 5.87 4.11
C LEU A 164 -6.10 4.78 3.57
N THR A 165 -6.87 5.07 2.50
CA THR A 165 -7.76 4.11 1.85
C THR A 165 -6.97 2.96 1.24
N LEU A 166 -5.90 3.25 0.51
CA LEU A 166 -5.00 2.22 -0.04
C LEU A 166 -4.42 1.33 1.06
N ALA A 167 -3.96 1.92 2.17
CA ALA A 167 -3.45 1.18 3.32
C ALA A 167 -4.52 0.32 4.00
N THR A 168 -5.79 0.70 3.91
CA THR A 168 -6.91 -0.02 4.52
C THR A 168 -7.42 -1.16 3.64
N LEU A 169 -7.48 -0.95 2.31
CA LEU A 169 -7.99 -1.93 1.36
C LEU A 169 -7.04 -3.10 1.15
N GLN A 170 -5.75 -2.86 1.26
CA GLN A 170 -4.77 -3.91 1.12
C GLN A 170 -4.27 -4.31 2.51
N PRO A 171 -4.58 -5.51 2.99
CA PRO A 171 -3.92 -6.03 4.18
C PRO A 171 -2.42 -5.99 3.91
N ILE A 172 -1.71 -5.31 4.78
CA ILE A 172 -0.30 -5.04 4.60
C ILE A 172 0.47 -6.35 4.68
N GLY A 173 0.69 -6.94 3.54
CA GLY A 173 1.58 -8.07 3.38
C GLY A 173 2.89 -7.60 2.76
N ASP A 174 3.62 -6.72 3.43
CA ASP A 174 5.00 -6.56 3.07
C ASP A 174 5.75 -7.81 3.49
N GLN A 175 5.90 -8.73 2.56
CA GLN A 175 6.88 -9.80 2.72
C GLN A 175 8.24 -9.14 2.60
N PHE A 176 8.81 -8.73 3.73
CA PHE A 176 10.21 -8.37 3.80
C PHE A 176 11.03 -9.64 3.59
N LYS A 177 11.19 -10.03 2.35
CA LYS A 177 12.21 -10.97 1.99
C LYS A 177 13.54 -10.24 2.10
N PHE A 178 14.15 -10.36 3.26
CA PHE A 178 15.42 -9.74 3.57
C PHE A 178 16.52 -10.46 2.85
N PHE A 179 16.63 -10.30 1.56
CA PHE A 179 17.86 -10.54 0.86
C PHE A 179 17.80 -10.07 -0.59
N ASP A 180 18.72 -9.20 -0.91
CA ASP A 180 19.26 -9.08 -2.26
C ASP A 180 20.65 -9.72 -2.26
N PRO A 181 20.85 -10.90 -2.89
CA PRO A 181 22.16 -11.52 -3.01
C PRO A 181 23.15 -10.68 -3.82
N TYR A 182 22.68 -9.63 -4.48
CA TYR A 182 23.45 -8.77 -5.38
C TYR A 182 23.54 -7.31 -4.93
N GLY A 183 22.89 -6.94 -3.83
CA GLY A 183 22.87 -5.58 -3.29
C GLY A 183 24.18 -5.25 -2.54
N TYR A 184 24.98 -4.46 -3.16
CA TYR A 184 26.22 -3.88 -2.65
C TYR A 184 25.93 -2.90 -1.51
N ASN A 185 26.05 -3.33 -0.28
CA ASN A 185 26.51 -2.52 0.85
C ASN A 185 26.61 -3.45 2.06
N GLU A 186 27.76 -4.11 2.16
CA GLU A 186 28.13 -4.81 3.40
C GLU A 186 28.50 -3.75 4.44
N PRO A 187 27.77 -3.62 5.56
CA PRO A 187 28.31 -2.89 6.68
C PRO A 187 29.52 -3.64 7.24
N TYR A 188 30.59 -2.93 7.43
CA TYR A 188 31.87 -3.47 7.95
C TYR A 188 31.81 -3.81 9.44
N ASP A 189 30.67 -3.57 10.11
CA ASP A 189 30.48 -3.84 11.53
C ASP A 189 29.76 -5.17 11.78
N SER A 190 29.91 -5.68 13.02
CA SER A 190 29.33 -6.94 13.51
C SER A 190 27.80 -7.03 13.46
N ASP A 191 27.13 -5.93 13.13
CA ASP A 191 25.68 -5.82 13.04
C ASP A 191 25.22 -5.65 11.58
N TYR A 192 24.33 -6.53 11.13
CA TYR A 192 23.67 -6.40 9.84
C TYR A 192 22.35 -5.63 10.05
N GLU A 193 22.28 -4.44 9.48
CA GLU A 193 21.08 -3.61 9.53
C GLU A 193 20.42 -3.59 8.15
N TYR A 194 19.17 -4.03 8.10
CA TYR A 194 18.33 -3.94 6.91
C TYR A 194 17.17 -2.96 7.19
N ARG A 195 16.99 -1.98 6.30
CA ARG A 195 15.97 -0.95 6.51
C ARG A 195 15.04 -0.91 5.32
N ARG A 196 13.74 -1.04 5.57
CA ARG A 196 12.71 -0.71 4.59
C ARG A 196 11.79 0.35 5.17
N THR A 197 11.54 1.37 4.39
CA THR A 197 10.71 2.50 4.80
C THR A 197 9.47 2.55 3.91
N LYS A 198 8.30 2.57 4.55
CA LYS A 198 7.03 2.85 3.89
C LYS A 198 6.42 4.13 4.49
N ILE A 199 5.80 4.93 3.64
CA ILE A 199 5.22 6.21 4.02
C ILE A 199 3.71 6.07 3.99
N ILE A 200 3.06 6.30 5.15
CA ILE A 200 1.61 6.43 5.23
C ILE A 200 1.30 7.82 5.74
N GLN A 201 0.40 8.50 5.06
CA GLN A 201 -0.14 9.76 5.53
C GLN A 201 -1.48 9.52 6.19
N CYS A 202 -1.62 9.97 7.43
CA CYS A 202 -2.85 9.91 8.18
C CYS A 202 -3.29 11.30 8.62
N PRO A 203 -4.61 11.53 8.75
CA PRO A 203 -5.12 12.77 9.32
C PRO A 203 -4.70 12.90 10.78
N GLU A 204 -4.70 14.14 11.27
CA GLU A 204 -4.36 14.47 12.64
C GLU A 204 -5.20 13.69 13.66
N GLY A 205 -4.55 13.16 14.68
CA GLY A 205 -5.20 12.48 15.80
C GLY A 205 -5.68 11.07 15.51
N ALA A 206 -5.22 10.46 14.41
CA ALA A 206 -5.46 9.03 14.16
C ALA A 206 -4.73 8.16 15.18
N LYS A 207 -5.38 7.07 15.58
CA LYS A 207 -4.74 5.97 16.30
C LYS A 207 -4.72 4.76 15.40
N ILE A 208 -3.60 4.06 15.39
CA ILE A 208 -3.41 2.89 14.56
C ILE A 208 -2.99 1.71 15.41
N ASP A 209 -3.62 0.57 15.13
CA ASP A 209 -3.16 -0.73 15.59
C ASP A 209 -2.45 -1.42 14.43
N PHE A 210 -1.28 -1.99 14.69
CA PHE A 210 -0.56 -2.81 13.74
C PHE A 210 -0.52 -4.25 14.24
N LYS A 211 -0.61 -5.18 13.31
CA LYS A 211 -0.29 -6.59 13.52
C LYS A 211 1.05 -6.86 12.87
N PHE A 212 2.04 -7.20 13.66
CA PHE A 212 3.33 -7.66 13.19
C PHE A 212 3.35 -9.17 13.19
N GLN A 213 3.63 -9.78 12.05
CA GLN A 213 3.80 -11.22 11.92
C GLN A 213 5.21 -11.56 11.51
N TYR A 214 5.75 -12.62 12.05
CA TYR A 214 7.01 -13.14 11.56
C TYR A 214 7.05 -14.67 11.55
N ASN A 215 7.86 -15.18 10.64
CA ASN A 215 8.22 -16.59 10.57
C ASN A 215 9.74 -16.66 10.40
N TYR A 216 10.39 -17.31 11.35
CA TYR A 216 11.83 -17.43 11.37
C TYR A 216 12.24 -18.88 11.52
N LYS A 217 12.57 -19.52 10.42
CA LYS A 217 13.00 -20.93 10.33
C LYS A 217 14.36 -21.00 9.68
N PRO A 218 15.44 -20.61 10.38
CA PRO A 218 16.77 -20.74 9.80
C PRO A 218 17.08 -22.22 9.58
N THR A 219 17.51 -22.54 8.36
CA THR A 219 17.96 -23.90 8.05
C THR A 219 19.32 -24.15 8.66
N SER A 220 19.46 -25.19 9.47
CA SER A 220 20.73 -25.57 10.11
C SER A 220 21.79 -26.08 9.12
N SER A 221 21.39 -26.41 7.88
CA SER A 221 22.32 -26.82 6.85
C SER A 221 23.17 -25.62 6.37
N ASN A 222 24.46 -25.71 6.55
CA ASN A 222 25.47 -24.76 6.11
C ASN A 222 25.81 -23.58 7.04
N LEU A 223 25.61 -23.69 8.34
CA LEU A 223 26.07 -22.68 9.30
C LEU A 223 27.55 -22.87 9.71
N GLY A 224 28.30 -23.77 9.07
CA GLY A 224 29.71 -23.94 9.32
C GLY A 224 30.08 -24.42 10.74
N GLY A 225 29.17 -25.20 11.37
CA GLY A 225 29.31 -25.67 12.74
C GLY A 225 28.68 -24.77 13.80
N TYR A 226 28.13 -23.64 13.42
CA TYR A 226 27.36 -22.78 14.31
C TYR A 226 25.89 -23.17 14.35
N THR A 227 25.20 -22.74 15.39
CA THR A 227 23.75 -22.92 15.57
C THR A 227 23.05 -21.56 15.57
N VAL A 228 21.73 -21.55 15.47
CA VAL A 228 20.94 -20.30 15.58
C VAL A 228 21.14 -19.61 16.93
N ASP A 229 21.48 -20.38 17.96
CA ASP A 229 21.74 -19.86 19.30
C ASP A 229 23.03 -19.04 19.42
N ASP A 230 23.91 -19.12 18.41
CA ASP A 230 25.12 -18.32 18.32
C ASP A 230 24.84 -16.88 17.86
N PHE A 231 23.58 -16.57 17.50
CA PHE A 231 23.19 -15.29 16.96
C PHE A 231 22.02 -14.66 17.73
N ASN A 232 21.96 -13.34 17.70
CA ASN A 232 20.77 -12.59 18.07
C ASN A 232 20.16 -12.01 16.79
N VAL A 233 18.90 -12.33 16.55
CA VAL A 233 18.14 -11.72 15.45
C VAL A 233 16.95 -10.99 16.07
N ARG A 234 16.80 -9.73 15.70
CA ARG A 234 15.70 -8.90 16.20
C ARG A 234 15.22 -7.97 15.11
N THR A 235 14.02 -7.49 15.26
CA THR A 235 13.49 -6.43 14.42
C THR A 235 13.13 -5.22 15.27
N ILE A 236 13.28 -4.03 14.70
CA ILE A 236 12.81 -2.78 15.30
C ILE A 236 11.75 -2.20 14.36
N ILE A 237 10.57 -1.93 14.92
CA ILE A 237 9.50 -1.22 14.23
C ILE A 237 9.48 0.19 14.76
N SER A 238 9.72 1.18 13.91
CA SER A 238 9.70 2.59 14.26
C SER A 238 8.64 3.34 13.47
N ILE A 239 7.91 4.22 14.13
CA ILE A 239 7.00 5.18 13.53
C ILE A 239 7.64 6.56 13.63
N ILE A 240 7.88 7.19 12.51
CA ILE A 240 8.63 8.44 12.40
C ILE A 240 7.68 9.52 11.89
N ASN A 241 7.64 10.66 12.61
CA ASN A 241 6.91 11.83 12.14
C ASN A 241 7.56 12.34 10.85
N ARG A 242 6.77 12.41 9.78
CA ARG A 242 7.26 12.80 8.45
C ARG A 242 7.74 14.24 8.38
N ASN A 243 7.13 15.15 9.15
CA ASN A 243 7.46 16.57 9.10
C ASN A 243 8.70 16.91 9.94
N THR A 244 8.86 16.25 11.08
CA THR A 244 9.96 16.55 12.03
C THR A 244 11.09 15.53 11.97
N ASN A 245 10.88 14.42 11.28
CA ASN A 245 11.79 13.26 11.24
C ASN A 245 12.10 12.67 12.62
N GLN A 246 11.24 12.92 13.61
CA GLN A 246 11.38 12.38 14.96
C GLN A 246 10.68 11.04 15.08
N GLU A 247 11.33 10.08 15.73
CA GLU A 247 10.70 8.82 16.12
C GLU A 247 9.67 9.08 17.20
N VAL A 248 8.41 8.73 16.94
CA VAL A 248 7.28 8.90 17.87
C VAL A 248 6.88 7.59 18.53
N TYR A 249 7.32 6.48 17.97
CA TYR A 249 7.14 5.14 18.52
C TYR A 249 8.26 4.23 18.06
N SER A 250 8.73 3.36 18.94
CA SER A 250 9.69 2.31 18.62
C SER A 250 9.40 1.05 19.43
N LYS A 251 9.53 -0.08 18.79
CA LYS A 251 9.39 -1.40 19.44
C LYS A 251 10.44 -2.35 18.92
N GLU A 252 11.29 -2.82 19.79
CA GLU A 252 12.21 -3.93 19.51
C GLU A 252 11.51 -5.27 19.78
N ILE A 253 11.65 -6.21 18.86
CA ILE A 253 11.05 -7.54 18.90
C ILE A 253 12.17 -8.55 18.62
N PRO A 254 12.62 -9.31 19.62
CA PRO A 254 13.52 -10.43 19.39
C PRO A 254 12.82 -11.50 18.53
N LEU A 255 13.47 -11.99 17.50
CA LEU A 255 12.94 -13.06 16.67
C LEU A 255 13.45 -14.40 17.17
N GLY A 256 12.55 -15.16 17.79
CA GLY A 256 12.78 -16.56 18.13
C GLY A 256 12.53 -17.46 16.93
N VAL A 257 13.17 -18.64 16.91
CA VAL A 257 12.85 -19.68 15.92
C VAL A 257 11.39 -20.09 16.07
N THR A 258 10.67 -20.11 14.96
CA THR A 258 9.24 -20.41 14.93
C THR A 258 8.95 -21.67 14.14
N THR A 259 7.91 -22.40 14.51
CA THR A 259 7.35 -23.51 13.72
C THR A 259 6.19 -23.04 12.82
N THR A 260 5.54 -21.96 13.22
CA THR A 260 4.40 -21.33 12.54
C THR A 260 4.61 -19.82 12.54
N TRP A 261 3.69 -19.07 11.93
CA TRP A 261 3.65 -17.62 12.04
C TRP A 261 3.36 -17.18 13.47
N THR A 262 4.10 -16.19 13.94
CA THR A 262 3.92 -15.56 15.24
C THR A 262 3.36 -14.16 15.08
N ASP A 263 2.27 -13.88 15.77
CA ASP A 263 1.57 -12.59 15.73
C ASP A 263 1.92 -11.75 16.95
N ILE A 264 2.25 -10.48 16.72
CA ILE A 264 2.45 -9.49 17.77
C ILE A 264 1.61 -8.26 17.43
N TYR A 265 0.76 -7.85 18.38
CA TYR A 265 -0.11 -6.69 18.19
C TYR A 265 0.50 -5.45 18.84
N LEU A 266 0.60 -4.38 18.04
CA LEU A 266 1.04 -3.05 18.46
C LEU A 266 -0.18 -2.15 18.44
N LYS A 267 -0.69 -1.77 19.62
CA LYS A 267 -2.02 -1.14 19.75
C LYS A 267 -1.96 0.31 20.17
N GLY A 268 -2.92 1.10 19.68
CA GLY A 268 -3.20 2.45 20.13
C GLY A 268 -2.09 3.45 19.82
N ILE A 269 -1.33 3.24 18.75
CA ILE A 269 -0.23 4.13 18.37
C ILE A 269 -0.80 5.45 17.85
N ASN A 270 -0.52 6.54 18.56
CA ASN A 270 -0.91 7.87 18.13
C ASN A 270 -0.10 8.32 16.92
N ILE A 271 -0.78 8.75 15.89
CA ILE A 271 -0.15 9.24 14.67
C ILE A 271 -0.03 10.75 14.73
N PRO A 272 1.15 11.30 14.45
CA PRO A 272 1.37 12.74 14.45
C PRO A 272 0.68 13.41 13.27
N GLN A 273 0.40 14.69 13.43
CA GLN A 273 -0.09 15.53 12.35
C GLN A 273 0.88 15.53 11.16
N GLY A 274 0.34 15.45 9.94
CA GLY A 274 1.13 15.48 8.70
C GLY A 274 1.65 14.11 8.25
N GLY A 275 1.24 13.03 8.95
CA GLY A 275 1.56 11.67 8.55
C GLY A 275 2.81 11.09 9.20
N PHE A 276 3.10 9.86 8.83
CA PHE A 276 4.21 9.12 9.40
C PHE A 276 4.90 8.23 8.37
N THR A 277 6.11 7.85 8.70
CA THR A 277 6.87 6.81 8.01
C THR A 277 6.99 5.62 8.93
N THR A 278 6.64 4.43 8.44
CA THR A 278 6.94 3.19 9.15
C THR A 278 8.29 2.67 8.68
N LYS A 279 9.18 2.45 9.62
CA LYS A 279 10.49 1.87 9.39
C LYS A 279 10.57 0.53 10.10
N VAL A 280 10.89 -0.52 9.37
CA VAL A 280 11.18 -1.84 9.93
C VAL A 280 12.64 -2.14 9.68
N THR A 281 13.37 -2.39 10.75
CA THR A 281 14.81 -2.68 10.69
C THR A 281 15.05 -4.08 11.24
N LEU A 282 15.64 -4.96 10.44
CA LEU A 282 16.10 -6.27 10.90
C LEU A 282 17.58 -6.16 11.29
N ILE A 283 17.91 -6.62 12.48
CA ILE A 283 19.27 -6.58 13.02
C ILE A 283 19.69 -7.99 13.42
N GLY A 284 20.84 -8.40 12.93
CA GLY A 284 21.49 -9.63 13.35
C GLY A 284 22.85 -9.34 13.97
N SER A 285 23.15 -9.98 15.08
CA SER A 285 24.46 -9.90 15.70
C SER A 285 24.96 -11.24 16.17
N VAL A 286 26.27 -11.37 16.22
CA VAL A 286 26.99 -12.56 16.70
C VAL A 286 27.06 -12.52 18.23
N LYS A 287 26.75 -13.63 18.90
CA LYS A 287 27.02 -13.78 20.34
C LYS A 287 28.48 -14.16 20.56
N GLY A 288 29.14 -13.45 21.47
CA GLY A 288 30.54 -13.71 21.82
C GLY A 288 31.53 -13.20 20.76
N THR A 289 32.67 -13.91 20.58
CA THR A 289 33.73 -13.47 19.68
C THR A 289 33.27 -13.56 18.22
N SER A 290 33.40 -12.47 17.51
CA SER A 290 33.09 -12.36 16.07
C SER A 290 34.28 -12.83 15.26
N THR A 291 34.06 -13.82 14.37
CA THR A 291 35.04 -14.29 13.37
C THR A 291 34.42 -14.17 11.98
N SER A 292 35.25 -14.14 10.95
CA SER A 292 34.75 -14.10 9.55
C SER A 292 33.80 -15.24 9.24
N ASP A 293 34.06 -16.45 9.73
CA ASP A 293 33.21 -17.62 9.49
C ASP A 293 31.87 -17.47 10.19
N LYS A 294 31.85 -16.92 11.42
CA LYS A 294 30.66 -16.68 12.20
C LYS A 294 29.82 -15.55 11.60
N LEU A 295 30.44 -14.51 11.05
CA LEU A 295 29.76 -13.47 10.29
C LEU A 295 29.14 -14.00 8.99
N ASN A 296 29.84 -14.89 8.28
CA ASN A 296 29.28 -15.56 7.12
C ASN A 296 28.11 -16.48 7.47
N ALA A 297 28.15 -17.12 8.64
CA ALA A 297 27.02 -17.89 9.13
C ALA A 297 25.84 -16.98 9.51
N LEU A 298 26.10 -15.84 10.14
CA LEU A 298 25.08 -14.83 10.44
C LEU A 298 24.37 -14.35 9.17
N LYS A 299 25.09 -14.07 8.10
CA LYS A 299 24.48 -13.73 6.79
C LYS A 299 23.42 -14.76 6.38
N ARG A 300 23.72 -16.05 6.50
CA ARG A 300 22.82 -17.14 6.14
C ARG A 300 21.61 -17.23 7.08
N VAL A 301 21.81 -16.95 8.36
CA VAL A 301 20.73 -16.88 9.36
C VAL A 301 19.79 -15.73 9.06
N MET A 302 20.32 -14.59 8.66
CA MET A 302 19.54 -13.38 8.31
C MET A 302 18.71 -13.52 7.02
N TYR A 303 18.98 -14.54 6.20
CA TYR A 303 18.20 -14.85 5.00
C TYR A 303 16.79 -15.38 5.26
N ASN A 304 16.56 -15.92 6.44
CA ASN A 304 15.39 -16.75 6.70
C ASN A 304 14.19 -16.06 7.38
N PRO A 305 14.31 -14.90 8.05
CA PRO A 305 13.14 -14.28 8.62
C PRO A 305 12.20 -13.78 7.51
N SER A 306 10.95 -14.17 7.58
CA SER A 306 9.86 -13.53 6.85
C SER A 306 9.09 -12.67 7.85
N VAL A 307 8.93 -11.42 7.53
CA VAL A 307 8.30 -10.43 8.42
C VAL A 307 7.19 -9.71 7.66
N TYR A 308 6.02 -9.60 8.28
CA TYR A 308 4.90 -8.81 7.79
C TYR A 308 4.48 -7.81 8.84
N LEU A 309 4.17 -6.61 8.39
CA LEU A 309 3.51 -5.60 9.20
C LEU A 309 2.16 -5.29 8.58
N HIS A 310 1.09 -5.52 9.32
CA HIS A 310 -0.27 -5.29 8.89
C HIS A 310 -0.86 -4.10 9.63
N LEU A 311 -1.62 -3.28 8.91
CA LEU A 311 -2.48 -2.30 9.52
C LEU A 311 -3.72 -3.03 10.08
N ASP A 312 -3.80 -3.16 11.40
CA ASP A 312 -4.86 -3.95 12.03
C ASP A 312 -6.14 -3.13 12.21
N LYS A 313 -5.99 -1.87 12.61
CA LYS A 313 -7.10 -0.97 12.86
C LYS A 313 -6.67 0.47 12.71
N VAL A 314 -7.53 1.28 12.10
CA VAL A 314 -7.37 2.75 12.06
C VAL A 314 -8.55 3.39 12.76
N GLU A 315 -8.27 4.17 13.79
CA GLU A 315 -9.25 4.99 14.50
C GLU A 315 -8.94 6.47 14.28
N ILE A 316 -9.84 7.20 13.66
CA ILE A 316 -9.68 8.63 13.37
C ILE A 316 -10.59 9.40 14.30
N LYS A 317 -10.06 10.42 14.98
CA LYS A 317 -10.81 11.27 15.89
C LYS A 317 -11.98 11.95 15.16
N GLY A 318 -13.20 11.77 15.67
CA GLY A 318 -14.43 12.33 15.08
C GLY A 318 -15.11 11.44 14.04
N VAL A 319 -14.54 10.30 13.71
CA VAL A 319 -15.16 9.29 12.84
C VAL A 319 -15.36 8.01 13.64
N ASN A 320 -16.57 7.78 14.12
CA ASN A 320 -16.94 6.58 14.89
C ASN A 320 -17.08 5.34 13.98
N LYS A 321 -16.09 5.05 13.15
CA LYS A 321 -16.12 3.83 12.34
C LYS A 321 -14.91 2.97 12.66
N HIS A 322 -15.23 1.82 13.23
CA HIS A 322 -14.34 0.68 13.26
C HIS A 322 -14.20 0.15 11.83
N ILE A 323 -13.01 0.05 11.33
CA ILE A 323 -12.73 -0.62 10.06
C ILE A 323 -12.51 -2.08 10.42
N PRO A 324 -13.45 -2.99 10.08
CA PRO A 324 -13.26 -4.39 10.44
C PRO A 324 -12.14 -4.99 9.60
N ASN A 325 -11.26 -5.73 10.24
CA ASN A 325 -10.16 -6.49 9.63
C ASN A 325 -10.60 -7.82 9.01
N GLU A 326 -11.80 -7.92 8.54
CA GLU A 326 -12.29 -9.14 7.91
C GLU A 326 -11.93 -9.21 6.42
N PHE A 327 -10.68 -8.99 6.09
CA PHE A 327 -10.13 -9.52 4.86
C PHE A 327 -9.52 -10.87 5.20
N GLY A 328 -10.12 -11.94 4.65
CA GLY A 328 -9.76 -13.32 4.98
C GLY A 328 -8.27 -13.61 4.86
N ASN A 329 -7.84 -14.67 5.49
CA ASN A 329 -6.48 -15.16 5.70
C ASN A 329 -5.64 -15.47 4.43
N ASP A 330 -5.90 -14.85 3.31
CA ASP A 330 -5.08 -14.99 2.10
C ASP A 330 -4.19 -13.75 1.93
N ASP A 331 -3.17 -13.71 2.74
CA ASP A 331 -2.30 -12.57 3.05
C ASP A 331 -1.29 -12.23 1.95
N ARG A 332 -1.48 -12.70 0.72
CA ARG A 332 -0.52 -12.52 -0.38
C ARG A 332 -1.15 -11.84 -1.57
N ILE A 333 -1.40 -10.54 -1.46
CA ILE A 333 -1.77 -9.76 -2.64
C ILE A 333 -0.52 -9.03 -3.14
N PHE A 334 0.24 -9.72 -3.99
CA PHE A 334 1.17 -9.05 -4.88
C PHE A 334 0.39 -8.53 -6.07
N THR A 335 0.50 -7.24 -6.34
CA THR A 335 -0.03 -6.69 -7.59
C THR A 335 1.06 -6.79 -8.64
N PHE A 336 0.93 -7.74 -9.56
CA PHE A 336 1.86 -7.94 -10.67
C PHE A 336 1.41 -7.11 -11.87
N ILE A 337 2.34 -6.51 -12.56
CA ILE A 337 2.10 -5.69 -13.75
C ILE A 337 2.80 -6.27 -14.96
N SER A 338 2.12 -6.22 -16.11
CA SER A 338 2.69 -6.44 -17.42
C SER A 338 2.65 -5.13 -18.20
N ILE A 339 3.80 -4.63 -18.61
CA ILE A 339 3.95 -3.40 -19.41
C ILE A 339 4.33 -3.76 -20.85
#